data_c71f96e2fded75ffda390a24401468a0
#
_entry.id   c71f96e2fded75ffda390a24401468a0
#
_cell.length_a   1.000
_cell.length_b   1.000
_cell.length_c   1.000
_cell.angle_alpha   90.00
_cell.angle_beta   90.00
_cell.angle_gamma   90.00
#
_symmetry.space_group_name_H-M   'P 1'
#
loop_
_entity.id
_entity.type
_entity.pdbx_description
1 polymer ?
#
loop_
_entity_poly.entity_id
_entity_poly.type
_entity_poly.pdbx_seq_one_letter_code
_entity_poly.pdbx_strand_id
1 'polypeptide(L)'
;MSICHLFTGRYKGRTSHNMIEGHGDDAYRYKNPIRADFSSNVLYGPLDAGLRVHLQEKVAAVTHYPEASAQSLQAVAAEAYGVASDQVLVTNGVTEAIYLAAEAWRYLKIATILTPAFAEYEDACRLHGLDIHWQSWNSLTPDTRLPGGLVFLCQPNNPTGAALPPAHLHRLLRGHPDAVFVIDESYIEFTQATTSLLPHLMLPHMALPYVAPHAGDYPNVLVLRSLTKSCRIPGLRIGFAIGQSSLISRLRECKMPWSVNRLAIEAGLYIFGHGQQFWPPPEQLLAETAAWQEELRSATRWRVYDTDTHYFLVETPVAFTAAALKEHLITRHGLLIRDAGNFRGLTPYHFRVACQSSEHNRLLTEALRECSRTGL
;
A
#
# COMPACT_ATOMS: atom_id res chain seq x y z
N MET A 1 -33.33 -24.03 -37.06
CA MET A 1 -32.31 -23.39 -37.92
C MET A 1 -31.47 -22.44 -37.08
N SER A 2 -30.22 -22.78 -37.03
CA SER A 2 -29.22 -22.28 -36.07
C SER A 2 -28.76 -20.86 -36.45
N ILE A 3 -28.82 -19.91 -35.53
CA ILE A 3 -28.15 -18.60 -35.63
C ILE A 3 -26.86 -18.70 -34.82
N CYS A 4 -25.87 -19.32 -35.41
CA CYS A 4 -24.54 -19.38 -34.79
C CYS A 4 -23.47 -19.33 -35.92
N HIS A 5 -23.34 -18.16 -36.54
CA HIS A 5 -22.19 -17.81 -37.36
C HIS A 5 -22.23 -16.32 -37.70
N LEU A 6 -21.53 -15.50 -36.90
CA LEU A 6 -21.01 -14.19 -37.29
C LEU A 6 -20.28 -13.53 -36.10
N PHE A 7 -19.13 -14.07 -35.72
CA PHE A 7 -18.09 -13.30 -34.98
C PHE A 7 -16.76 -14.10 -35.02
N THR A 8 -16.22 -14.26 -36.22
CA THR A 8 -14.81 -14.64 -36.40
C THR A 8 -13.99 -13.42 -36.81
N GLY A 9 -14.02 -12.40 -35.96
CA GLY A 9 -13.00 -11.36 -36.00
C GLY A 9 -11.73 -11.91 -35.35
N ARG A 10 -10.68 -12.15 -36.12
CA ARG A 10 -9.34 -12.47 -35.61
C ARG A 10 -8.85 -11.31 -34.76
N TYR A 11 -9.01 -11.39 -33.41
CA TYR A 11 -8.21 -10.63 -32.50
C TYR A 11 -6.77 -11.07 -32.63
N LYS A 12 -5.96 -10.28 -33.33
CA LYS A 12 -4.50 -10.43 -33.36
C LYS A 12 -4.02 -10.27 -31.91
N GLY A 13 -3.34 -11.31 -31.43
CA GLY A 13 -2.88 -11.55 -30.08
C GLY A 13 -2.50 -10.31 -29.25
N ARG A 14 -3.32 -9.99 -28.24
CA ARG A 14 -2.80 -9.47 -26.99
C ARG A 14 -2.12 -10.67 -26.32
N THR A 15 -0.80 -10.60 -26.15
CA THR A 15 -0.10 -11.48 -25.21
C THR A 15 -0.88 -11.43 -23.90
N SER A 16 -1.33 -12.56 -23.38
CA SER A 16 -1.98 -12.64 -22.09
C SER A 16 -1.01 -12.11 -21.05
N HIS A 17 -1.24 -10.87 -20.59
CA HIS A 17 -0.50 -10.34 -19.45
C HIS A 17 -1.08 -11.02 -18.21
N ASN A 18 -0.38 -12.04 -17.72
CA ASN A 18 -0.69 -12.55 -16.39
C ASN A 18 -0.35 -11.45 -15.39
N MET A 19 -1.31 -11.08 -14.53
CA MET A 19 -1.07 -10.18 -13.41
C MET A 19 0.04 -10.78 -12.53
N ILE A 20 0.82 -9.91 -11.87
CA ILE A 20 1.89 -10.36 -11.00
C ILE A 20 1.27 -11.05 -9.78
N GLU A 21 1.46 -12.36 -9.67
CA GLU A 21 0.97 -13.15 -8.56
C GLU A 21 1.86 -13.01 -7.32
N GLY A 22 1.29 -13.38 -6.15
CA GLY A 22 2.01 -13.45 -4.88
C GLY A 22 1.88 -12.16 -4.08
N HIS A 23 0.69 -11.90 -3.54
CA HIS A 23 0.44 -10.88 -2.53
C HIS A 23 0.64 -11.44 -1.12
N GLY A 24 0.71 -10.58 -0.09
CA GLY A 24 0.59 -11.00 1.30
C GLY A 24 -0.86 -11.36 1.65
N ASP A 25 -1.06 -11.87 2.87
CA ASP A 25 -2.40 -12.29 3.37
C ASP A 25 -3.02 -13.41 2.51
N ASP A 26 -2.18 -14.37 2.10
CA ASP A 26 -2.59 -15.51 1.27
C ASP A 26 -2.80 -16.81 2.09
N ALA A 27 -3.13 -16.67 3.38
CA ALA A 27 -3.43 -17.78 4.30
C ALA A 27 -4.50 -18.73 3.75
N TYR A 28 -5.47 -18.21 2.97
CA TYR A 28 -6.53 -19.01 2.34
C TYR A 28 -6.03 -20.08 1.35
N ARG A 29 -4.77 -19.99 0.91
CA ARG A 29 -4.14 -20.99 0.03
C ARG A 29 -3.69 -22.25 0.79
N TYR A 30 -3.61 -22.17 2.11
CA TYR A 30 -3.04 -23.22 2.95
C TYR A 30 -4.10 -23.92 3.78
N LYS A 31 -3.98 -25.25 3.88
CA LYS A 31 -4.84 -26.06 4.75
C LYS A 31 -4.37 -26.05 6.21
N ASN A 32 -3.11 -25.74 6.43
CA ASN A 32 -2.51 -25.68 7.76
C ASN A 32 -3.03 -24.45 8.50
N PRO A 33 -3.34 -24.57 9.81
CA PRO A 33 -3.73 -23.42 10.61
C PRO A 33 -2.57 -22.43 10.71
N ILE A 34 -2.83 -21.17 10.39
CA ILE A 34 -1.88 -20.08 10.55
C ILE A 34 -1.98 -19.54 11.98
N ARG A 35 -0.89 -19.61 12.73
CA ARG A 35 -0.78 -19.13 14.11
C ARG A 35 -0.47 -17.62 14.15
N ALA A 36 0.37 -17.15 13.21
CA ALA A 36 0.68 -15.74 13.06
C ALA A 36 0.98 -15.41 11.60
N ASP A 37 0.44 -14.26 11.14
CA ASP A 37 0.63 -13.75 9.79
C ASP A 37 1.48 -12.48 9.78
N PHE A 38 2.73 -12.60 9.34
CA PHE A 38 3.69 -11.51 9.15
C PHE A 38 3.70 -11.00 7.71
N SER A 39 2.91 -11.59 6.82
CA SER A 39 2.95 -11.29 5.38
C SER A 39 2.20 -10.02 5.00
N SER A 40 1.25 -9.61 5.83
CA SER A 40 0.43 -8.42 5.67
C SER A 40 1.04 -7.23 6.42
N ASN A 41 1.04 -6.04 5.79
CA ASN A 41 1.45 -4.79 6.46
C ASN A 41 0.27 -4.10 7.19
N VAL A 42 -0.74 -4.84 7.56
CA VAL A 42 -1.83 -4.36 8.41
C VAL A 42 -1.32 -4.28 9.85
N LEU A 43 -1.67 -3.20 10.56
CA LEU A 43 -1.33 -3.06 11.97
C LEU A 43 -1.84 -4.27 12.76
N TYR A 44 -0.97 -4.88 13.55
CA TYR A 44 -1.33 -6.01 14.40
C TYR A 44 -2.40 -5.63 15.44
N GLY A 45 -3.25 -6.58 15.72
CA GLY A 45 -4.27 -6.48 16.76
C GLY A 45 -5.69 -6.74 16.26
N PRO A 46 -6.67 -6.79 17.18
CA PRO A 46 -8.07 -7.02 16.84
C PRO A 46 -8.68 -5.80 16.15
N LEU A 47 -9.80 -6.03 15.44
CA LEU A 47 -10.67 -4.95 14.99
C LEU A 47 -11.14 -4.13 16.20
N ASP A 48 -11.15 -2.80 16.07
CA ASP A 48 -11.66 -1.91 17.11
C ASP A 48 -13.08 -2.31 17.53
N ALA A 49 -13.31 -2.37 18.85
CA ALA A 49 -14.56 -2.90 19.41
C ALA A 49 -15.78 -2.04 19.03
N GLY A 50 -15.62 -0.71 19.05
CA GLY A 50 -16.69 0.22 18.69
C GLY A 50 -17.01 0.17 17.20
N LEU A 51 -15.99 0.12 16.35
CA LEU A 51 -16.17 -0.06 14.90
C LEU A 51 -16.86 -1.41 14.60
N ARG A 52 -16.49 -2.47 15.29
CA ARG A 52 -17.14 -3.78 15.13
C ARG A 52 -18.63 -3.72 15.44
N VAL A 53 -19.02 -3.09 16.56
CA VAL A 53 -20.42 -2.92 16.96
C VAL A 53 -21.15 -2.08 15.91
N HIS A 54 -20.57 -0.93 15.50
CA HIS A 54 -21.15 -0.09 14.48
C HIS A 54 -21.43 -0.85 13.17
N LEU A 55 -20.44 -1.62 12.68
CA LEU A 55 -20.62 -2.43 11.46
C LEU A 55 -21.71 -3.49 11.61
N GLN A 56 -21.83 -4.14 12.78
CA GLN A 56 -22.90 -5.10 13.05
C GLN A 56 -24.27 -4.45 12.98
N GLU A 57 -24.44 -3.24 13.50
CA GLU A 57 -25.68 -2.46 13.42
C GLU A 57 -26.01 -2.05 11.98
N LYS A 58 -24.98 -1.79 11.17
CA LYS A 58 -25.14 -1.35 9.79
C LYS A 58 -25.26 -2.46 8.75
N VAL A 59 -25.09 -3.71 9.15
CA VAL A 59 -25.11 -4.86 8.22
C VAL A 59 -26.42 -4.93 7.42
N ALA A 60 -27.57 -4.61 8.03
CA ALA A 60 -28.85 -4.61 7.33
C ALA A 60 -28.93 -3.59 6.17
N ALA A 61 -28.10 -2.56 6.17
CA ALA A 61 -28.07 -1.54 5.12
C ALA A 61 -27.55 -2.05 3.76
N VAL A 62 -26.94 -3.27 3.73
CA VAL A 62 -26.48 -3.91 2.48
C VAL A 62 -27.63 -4.31 1.54
N THR A 63 -28.87 -4.29 2.00
CA THR A 63 -30.06 -4.54 1.16
C THR A 63 -30.37 -3.37 0.19
N HIS A 64 -29.69 -2.24 0.33
CA HIS A 64 -29.84 -1.07 -0.49
C HIS A 64 -28.52 -0.69 -1.17
N TYR A 65 -28.60 -0.11 -2.36
CA TYR A 65 -27.42 0.45 -3.02
C TYR A 65 -26.75 1.51 -2.14
N PRO A 66 -25.42 1.52 -2.08
CA PRO A 66 -24.71 2.65 -1.45
C PRO A 66 -24.84 3.92 -2.28
N GLU A 67 -24.35 5.03 -1.76
CA GLU A 67 -24.17 6.26 -2.54
C GLU A 67 -23.25 6.01 -3.75
N ALA A 68 -23.68 6.45 -4.94
CA ALA A 68 -22.98 6.12 -6.18
C ALA A 68 -21.50 6.58 -6.20
N SER A 69 -21.17 7.69 -5.55
CA SER A 69 -19.83 8.25 -5.43
C SER A 69 -19.34 8.39 -3.99
N ALA A 70 -20.02 7.78 -2.99
CA ALA A 70 -19.70 7.86 -1.56
C ALA A 70 -19.60 9.33 -1.06
N GLN A 71 -20.53 10.19 -1.43
CA GLN A 71 -20.48 11.63 -1.19
C GLN A 71 -20.39 12.00 0.29
N SER A 72 -21.12 11.29 1.16
CA SER A 72 -21.07 11.51 2.62
C SER A 72 -19.67 11.29 3.17
N LEU A 73 -19.01 10.18 2.78
CA LEU A 73 -17.65 9.88 3.20
C LEU A 73 -16.63 10.83 2.55
N GLN A 74 -16.87 11.23 1.29
CA GLN A 74 -16.02 12.21 0.61
C GLN A 74 -15.99 13.54 1.38
N ALA A 75 -17.15 14.04 1.84
CA ALA A 75 -17.25 15.30 2.58
C ALA A 75 -16.48 15.22 3.91
N VAL A 76 -16.68 14.17 4.69
CA VAL A 76 -16.01 13.97 5.98
C VAL A 76 -14.50 13.77 5.81
N ALA A 77 -14.08 13.04 4.78
CA ALA A 77 -12.66 12.86 4.47
C ALA A 77 -12.01 14.19 4.04
N ALA A 78 -12.68 15.00 3.25
CA ALA A 78 -12.20 16.32 2.84
C ALA A 78 -11.96 17.24 4.05
N GLU A 79 -12.90 17.28 4.98
CA GLU A 79 -12.75 18.02 6.23
C GLU A 79 -11.55 17.50 7.05
N ALA A 80 -11.45 16.18 7.23
CA ALA A 80 -10.38 15.56 8.00
C ALA A 80 -8.98 15.78 7.39
N TYR A 81 -8.87 15.84 6.07
CA TYR A 81 -7.62 16.10 5.36
C TYR A 81 -7.34 17.59 5.12
N GLY A 82 -8.27 18.48 5.46
CA GLY A 82 -8.13 19.93 5.31
C GLY A 82 -8.12 20.39 3.85
N VAL A 83 -8.92 19.75 2.99
CA VAL A 83 -9.03 20.05 1.56
C VAL A 83 -10.50 20.24 1.16
N ALA A 84 -10.74 20.77 -0.04
CA ALA A 84 -12.10 20.90 -0.57
C ALA A 84 -12.68 19.52 -0.97
N SER A 85 -14.01 19.37 -0.92
CA SER A 85 -14.67 18.09 -1.21
C SER A 85 -14.46 17.62 -2.66
N ASP A 86 -14.30 18.52 -3.61
CA ASP A 86 -14.01 18.21 -5.01
C ASP A 86 -12.52 17.79 -5.24
N GLN A 87 -11.68 17.95 -4.23
CA GLN A 87 -10.27 17.50 -4.19
C GLN A 87 -10.10 16.09 -3.64
N VAL A 88 -11.20 15.40 -3.31
CA VAL A 88 -11.17 14.03 -2.77
C VAL A 88 -11.99 13.09 -3.66
N LEU A 89 -11.47 11.90 -3.90
CA LEU A 89 -12.19 10.79 -4.51
C LEU A 89 -12.09 9.57 -3.60
N VAL A 90 -13.24 9.06 -3.16
CA VAL A 90 -13.31 7.80 -2.38
C VAL A 90 -13.20 6.63 -3.35
N THR A 91 -12.39 5.63 -3.00
CA THR A 91 -12.09 4.48 -3.86
C THR A 91 -12.21 3.14 -3.12
N ASN A 92 -12.41 2.07 -3.87
CA ASN A 92 -12.45 0.69 -3.37
C ASN A 92 -11.01 0.20 -3.03
N GLY A 93 -10.44 0.76 -1.98
CA GLY A 93 -9.03 0.68 -1.65
C GLY A 93 -8.16 1.53 -2.57
N VAL A 94 -6.90 1.70 -2.19
CA VAL A 94 -5.90 2.44 -2.99
C VAL A 94 -5.66 1.75 -4.35
N THR A 95 -5.83 0.44 -4.44
CA THR A 95 -5.69 -0.30 -5.70
C THR A 95 -6.60 0.27 -6.80
N GLU A 96 -7.89 0.56 -6.51
CA GLU A 96 -8.75 1.21 -7.51
C GLU A 96 -8.16 2.56 -7.96
N ALA A 97 -7.66 3.38 -7.03
CA ALA A 97 -7.07 4.67 -7.38
C ALA A 97 -5.83 4.54 -8.28
N ILE A 98 -5.00 3.51 -8.08
CA ILE A 98 -3.83 3.20 -8.91
C ILE A 98 -4.28 2.90 -10.36
N TYR A 99 -5.27 2.02 -10.52
CA TYR A 99 -5.78 1.65 -11.85
C TYR A 99 -6.47 2.84 -12.54
N LEU A 100 -7.26 3.61 -11.81
CA LEU A 100 -7.85 4.86 -12.33
C LEU A 100 -6.79 5.86 -12.78
N ALA A 101 -5.69 6.01 -12.02
CA ALA A 101 -4.60 6.89 -12.42
C ALA A 101 -3.93 6.41 -13.72
N ALA A 102 -3.63 5.11 -13.84
CA ALA A 102 -3.06 4.56 -15.06
C ALA A 102 -4.00 4.75 -16.28
N GLU A 103 -5.32 4.60 -16.10
CA GLU A 103 -6.30 4.83 -17.15
C GLU A 103 -6.41 6.31 -17.52
N ALA A 104 -6.57 7.20 -16.52
CA ALA A 104 -6.79 8.63 -16.71
C ALA A 104 -5.62 9.30 -17.45
N TRP A 105 -4.40 8.87 -17.21
CA TRP A 105 -3.19 9.43 -17.82
C TRP A 105 -2.53 8.51 -18.87
N ARG A 106 -3.23 7.47 -19.35
CA ARG A 106 -2.70 6.58 -20.42
C ARG A 106 -2.22 7.31 -21.69
N TYR A 107 -2.76 8.51 -21.95
CA TYR A 107 -2.36 9.33 -23.09
C TYR A 107 -0.92 9.87 -22.99
N LEU A 108 -0.33 9.91 -21.79
CA LEU A 108 1.06 10.28 -21.55
C LEU A 108 2.04 9.22 -22.07
N LYS A 109 1.57 7.99 -22.35
CA LYS A 109 2.30 6.86 -22.93
C LYS A 109 3.40 6.27 -22.05
N ILE A 110 3.99 7.04 -21.14
CA ILE A 110 5.12 6.63 -20.29
C ILE A 110 4.68 6.67 -18.82
N ALA A 111 5.07 5.63 -18.08
CA ALA A 111 5.00 5.63 -16.62
C ALA A 111 6.38 5.33 -16.04
N THR A 112 6.76 6.03 -14.98
CA THR A 112 7.93 5.72 -14.17
C THR A 112 7.49 5.06 -12.87
N ILE A 113 8.11 3.92 -12.53
CA ILE A 113 7.85 3.21 -11.27
C ILE A 113 9.17 3.13 -10.50
N LEU A 114 9.16 3.63 -9.26
CA LEU A 114 10.30 3.53 -8.35
C LEU A 114 10.34 2.13 -7.74
N THR A 115 11.40 1.38 -8.02
CA THR A 115 11.54 -0.03 -7.64
C THR A 115 12.59 -0.28 -6.56
N PRO A 116 12.39 -1.30 -5.69
CA PRO A 116 11.27 -2.26 -5.67
C PRO A 116 9.96 -1.59 -5.22
N ALA A 117 8.82 -2.01 -5.76
CA ALA A 117 7.52 -1.40 -5.52
C ALA A 117 6.37 -2.40 -5.53
N PHE A 118 5.21 -1.98 -5.07
CA PHE A 118 3.97 -2.72 -5.13
C PHE A 118 3.61 -3.09 -6.57
N ALA A 119 3.30 -4.38 -6.80
CA ALA A 119 3.10 -4.94 -8.14
C ALA A 119 1.97 -4.26 -8.94
N GLU A 120 0.93 -3.79 -8.24
CA GLU A 120 -0.24 -3.18 -8.87
C GLU A 120 0.08 -1.91 -9.68
N TYR A 121 1.20 -1.21 -9.40
CA TYR A 121 1.61 -0.10 -10.26
C TYR A 121 2.01 -0.59 -11.65
N GLU A 122 2.77 -1.71 -11.72
CA GLU A 122 3.17 -2.34 -12.97
C GLU A 122 1.95 -2.90 -13.71
N ASP A 123 1.09 -3.64 -13.00
CA ASP A 123 -0.08 -4.28 -13.59
C ASP A 123 -1.08 -3.26 -14.14
N ALA A 124 -1.33 -2.17 -13.41
CA ALA A 124 -2.16 -1.05 -13.88
C ALA A 124 -1.58 -0.38 -15.13
N CYS A 125 -0.26 -0.09 -15.13
CA CYS A 125 0.40 0.50 -16.29
C CYS A 125 0.32 -0.40 -17.54
N ARG A 126 0.56 -1.70 -17.37
CA ARG A 126 0.48 -2.69 -18.47
C ARG A 126 -0.94 -2.83 -19.00
N LEU A 127 -1.93 -2.89 -18.10
CA LEU A 127 -3.34 -2.99 -18.50
C LEU A 127 -3.76 -1.83 -19.39
N HIS A 128 -3.29 -0.63 -19.08
CA HIS A 128 -3.63 0.60 -19.81
C HIS A 128 -2.63 0.99 -20.90
N GLY A 129 -1.66 0.11 -21.21
CA GLY A 129 -0.74 0.25 -22.34
C GLY A 129 0.28 1.37 -22.18
N LEU A 130 0.72 1.63 -20.94
CA LEU A 130 1.82 2.54 -20.65
C LEU A 130 3.17 1.82 -20.79
N ASP A 131 4.13 2.46 -21.43
CA ASP A 131 5.52 2.03 -21.45
C ASP A 131 6.17 2.35 -20.11
N ILE A 132 6.78 1.35 -19.46
CA ILE A 132 7.26 1.49 -18.11
C ILE A 132 8.77 1.77 -18.07
N HIS A 133 9.14 2.91 -17.50
CA HIS A 133 10.49 3.23 -17.10
C HIS A 133 10.72 2.82 -15.64
N TRP A 134 11.79 2.07 -15.39
CA TRP A 134 12.15 1.59 -14.06
C TRP A 134 13.22 2.48 -13.45
N GLN A 135 12.90 3.13 -12.34
CA GLN A 135 13.85 3.91 -11.56
C GLN A 135 14.16 3.17 -10.27
N SER A 136 15.43 2.86 -10.02
CA SER A 136 15.81 2.25 -8.74
C SER A 136 15.67 3.26 -7.60
N TRP A 137 15.01 2.86 -6.53
CA TRP A 137 14.91 3.62 -5.28
C TRP A 137 16.30 3.98 -4.72
N ASN A 138 17.22 3.02 -4.75
CA ASN A 138 18.57 3.21 -4.20
C ASN A 138 19.44 4.21 -4.98
N SER A 139 19.11 4.47 -6.24
CA SER A 139 19.82 5.45 -7.08
C SER A 139 19.09 6.80 -7.18
N LEU A 140 17.96 6.94 -6.47
CA LEU A 140 17.19 8.18 -6.49
C LEU A 140 17.90 9.26 -5.68
N THR A 141 18.15 10.38 -6.33
CA THR A 141 18.68 11.60 -5.71
C THR A 141 17.71 12.77 -5.89
N PRO A 142 17.81 13.85 -5.11
CA PRO A 142 16.95 15.02 -5.30
C PRO A 142 16.99 15.61 -6.72
N ASP A 143 18.10 15.39 -7.44
CA ASP A 143 18.35 15.92 -8.79
C ASP A 143 18.15 14.86 -9.89
N THR A 144 17.67 13.67 -9.52
CA THR A 144 17.36 12.60 -10.50
C THR A 144 16.38 13.13 -11.54
N ARG A 145 16.70 12.98 -12.82
CA ARG A 145 15.81 13.30 -13.93
C ARG A 145 15.00 12.07 -14.31
N LEU A 146 13.69 12.17 -14.13
CA LEU A 146 12.73 11.15 -14.57
C LEU A 146 12.20 11.51 -15.95
N PRO A 147 11.87 10.54 -16.80
CA PRO A 147 11.06 10.79 -17.98
C PRO A 147 9.74 11.45 -17.55
N GLY A 148 9.22 12.35 -18.38
CA GLY A 148 7.87 12.86 -18.17
C GLY A 148 6.85 11.73 -18.16
N GLY A 149 5.59 12.05 -17.86
CA GLY A 149 4.50 11.06 -17.84
C GLY A 149 3.95 10.82 -16.44
N LEU A 150 3.48 9.59 -16.18
CA LEU A 150 2.93 9.19 -14.89
C LEU A 150 4.04 8.64 -14.00
N VAL A 151 4.14 9.06 -12.75
CA VAL A 151 5.18 8.60 -11.81
C VAL A 151 4.53 8.01 -10.57
N PHE A 152 4.78 6.71 -10.31
CA PHE A 152 4.36 6.04 -9.09
C PHE A 152 5.49 5.99 -8.06
N LEU A 153 5.21 6.51 -6.87
CA LEU A 153 6.12 6.53 -5.72
C LEU A 153 5.34 6.17 -4.45
N CYS A 154 5.76 5.13 -3.73
CA CYS A 154 5.20 4.75 -2.44
C CYS A 154 6.02 5.38 -1.30
N GLN A 155 5.37 6.08 -0.38
CA GLN A 155 6.03 6.89 0.67
C GLN A 155 5.30 6.76 2.00
N PRO A 156 5.80 5.97 2.96
CA PRO A 156 6.96 5.05 2.89
C PRO A 156 6.80 3.91 1.90
N ASN A 157 7.92 3.40 1.40
CA ASN A 157 7.92 2.42 0.33
C ASN A 157 7.56 0.99 0.79
N ASN A 158 6.71 0.33 0.05
CA ASN A 158 6.49 -1.12 0.15
C ASN A 158 7.20 -1.79 -1.05
N PRO A 159 8.20 -2.69 -0.83
CA PRO A 159 8.37 -3.53 0.35
C PRO A 159 9.48 -3.10 1.34
N THR A 160 10.24 -2.06 1.06
CA THR A 160 11.48 -1.74 1.81
C THR A 160 11.23 -1.11 3.18
N GLY A 161 10.08 -0.46 3.38
CA GLY A 161 9.81 0.35 4.56
C GLY A 161 10.55 1.71 4.58
N ALA A 162 11.39 1.99 3.58
CA ALA A 162 12.18 3.22 3.53
C ALA A 162 11.32 4.44 3.13
N ALA A 163 11.62 5.59 3.70
CA ALA A 163 11.00 6.86 3.39
C ALA A 163 12.01 7.86 2.80
N LEU A 164 11.57 8.65 1.82
CA LEU A 164 12.36 9.81 1.36
C LEU A 164 12.25 10.93 2.38
N PRO A 165 13.36 11.61 2.70
CA PRO A 165 13.30 12.85 3.45
C PRO A 165 12.38 13.87 2.75
N PRO A 166 11.58 14.66 3.48
CA PRO A 166 10.64 15.64 2.89
C PRO A 166 11.32 16.58 1.87
N ALA A 167 12.49 17.12 2.21
CA ALA A 167 13.24 18.01 1.32
C ALA A 167 13.63 17.33 -0.01
N HIS A 168 13.94 16.03 0.02
CA HIS A 168 14.24 15.25 -1.18
C HIS A 168 13.01 15.10 -2.07
N LEU A 169 11.89 14.68 -1.47
CA LEU A 169 10.61 14.52 -2.18
C LEU A 169 10.17 15.85 -2.83
N HIS A 170 10.17 16.95 -2.07
CA HIS A 170 9.79 18.26 -2.59
C HIS A 170 10.68 18.74 -3.73
N ARG A 171 12.00 18.49 -3.68
CA ARG A 171 12.91 18.85 -4.77
C ARG A 171 12.65 18.02 -6.03
N LEU A 172 12.36 16.72 -5.84
CA LEU A 172 11.98 15.83 -6.94
C LEU A 172 10.71 16.33 -7.64
N LEU A 173 9.65 16.65 -6.87
CA LEU A 173 8.38 17.14 -7.40
C LEU A 173 8.54 18.45 -8.18
N ARG A 174 9.27 19.43 -7.62
CA ARG A 174 9.56 20.71 -8.29
C ARG A 174 10.38 20.55 -9.55
N GLY A 175 11.25 19.55 -9.59
CA GLY A 175 12.11 19.27 -10.76
C GLY A 175 11.36 18.71 -11.97
N HIS A 176 10.07 18.30 -11.79
CA HIS A 176 9.29 17.61 -12.82
C HIS A 176 7.86 18.15 -12.91
N PRO A 177 7.66 19.43 -13.27
CA PRO A 177 6.32 20.05 -13.31
C PRO A 177 5.40 19.41 -14.37
N ASP A 178 5.97 18.81 -15.40
CA ASP A 178 5.23 18.18 -16.51
C ASP A 178 4.86 16.71 -16.28
N ALA A 179 5.35 16.11 -15.18
CA ALA A 179 4.98 14.75 -14.80
C ALA A 179 3.78 14.77 -13.85
N VAL A 180 2.94 13.73 -13.90
CA VAL A 180 1.87 13.51 -12.90
C VAL A 180 2.38 12.50 -11.87
N PHE A 181 2.49 12.94 -10.63
CA PHE A 181 2.94 12.10 -9.53
C PHE A 181 1.76 11.46 -8.80
N VAL A 182 1.83 10.16 -8.60
CA VAL A 182 0.95 9.38 -7.72
C VAL A 182 1.77 8.95 -6.52
N ILE A 183 1.59 9.67 -5.41
CA ILE A 183 2.30 9.43 -4.15
C ILE A 183 1.42 8.55 -3.26
N ASP A 184 1.79 7.28 -3.13
CA ASP A 184 1.06 6.34 -2.29
C ASP A 184 1.51 6.44 -0.83
N GLU A 185 0.71 7.10 -0.03
CA GLU A 185 0.89 7.29 1.41
C GLU A 185 0.14 6.24 2.26
N SER A 186 -0.05 5.03 1.76
CA SER A 186 -0.78 3.97 2.48
C SER A 186 -0.15 3.57 3.83
N TYR A 187 1.08 4.00 4.10
CA TYR A 187 1.84 3.66 5.31
C TYR A 187 2.34 4.89 6.08
N ILE A 188 1.85 6.07 5.75
CA ILE A 188 2.35 7.32 6.34
C ILE A 188 2.09 7.41 7.85
N GLU A 189 1.07 6.73 8.37
CA GLU A 189 0.77 6.66 9.80
C GLU A 189 1.80 5.87 10.61
N PHE A 190 2.66 5.11 9.96
CA PHE A 190 3.61 4.20 10.61
C PHE A 190 5.05 4.72 10.61
N THR A 191 5.26 5.99 10.30
CA THR A 191 6.62 6.56 10.18
C THR A 191 6.74 7.91 10.86
N GLN A 192 7.97 8.24 11.26
CA GLN A 192 8.38 9.58 11.69
C GLN A 192 9.48 10.15 10.77
N ALA A 193 9.95 9.37 9.79
CA ALA A 193 11.04 9.76 8.89
C ALA A 193 10.60 10.75 7.80
N THR A 194 9.28 10.87 7.57
CA THR A 194 8.69 11.76 6.57
C THR A 194 7.35 12.30 7.04
N THR A 195 6.83 13.29 6.34
CA THR A 195 5.51 13.86 6.58
C THR A 195 4.61 13.66 5.38
N SER A 196 3.29 13.65 5.60
CA SER A 196 2.34 13.65 4.50
C SER A 196 2.40 14.94 3.70
N LEU A 197 2.05 14.82 2.42
CA LEU A 197 1.81 15.97 1.54
C LEU A 197 0.43 16.60 1.74
N LEU A 198 -0.44 16.05 2.61
CA LEU A 198 -1.73 16.64 2.94
C LEU A 198 -1.58 17.66 4.07
N PRO A 199 -2.31 18.83 4.00
CA PRO A 199 -2.12 19.94 4.93
C PRO A 199 -2.52 19.62 6.38
N HIS A 200 -3.55 18.79 6.57
CA HIS A 200 -4.04 18.39 7.88
C HIS A 200 -4.14 16.87 7.95
N LEU A 201 -3.12 16.23 8.47
CA LEU A 201 -3.28 14.89 9.00
C LEU A 201 -3.66 15.04 10.47
N MET A 202 -4.81 14.49 10.84
CA MET A 202 -5.27 14.43 12.22
C MET A 202 -4.40 13.46 13.07
N LEU A 203 -3.09 13.46 12.84
CA LEU A 203 -2.13 12.68 13.59
C LEU A 203 -1.48 13.62 14.62
N PRO A 204 -1.83 13.53 15.91
CA PRO A 204 -1.32 14.46 16.94
C PRO A 204 0.20 14.52 17.01
N HIS A 205 0.89 13.44 16.60
CA HIS A 205 2.34 13.33 16.61
C HIS A 205 3.02 13.85 15.32
N MET A 206 2.24 14.17 14.27
CA MET A 206 2.76 14.73 13.01
C MET A 206 2.61 16.25 12.93
N ALA A 207 2.16 16.91 13.98
CA ALA A 207 2.18 18.36 14.11
C ALA A 207 3.63 18.84 14.22
N LEU A 208 4.36 18.84 13.10
CA LEU A 208 5.69 19.43 13.03
C LEU A 208 5.57 20.96 12.95
N PRO A 209 6.47 21.71 13.61
CA PRO A 209 6.48 23.17 13.57
C PRO A 209 6.87 23.74 12.19
N TYR A 210 7.11 22.88 11.22
CA TYR A 210 7.52 23.26 9.86
C TYR A 210 6.31 23.18 8.92
N VAL A 211 5.94 24.30 8.35
CA VAL A 211 4.97 24.38 7.24
C VAL A 211 5.66 23.83 6.00
N ALA A 212 5.63 22.52 5.84
CA ALA A 212 6.09 21.88 4.61
C ALA A 212 5.15 22.28 3.46
N PRO A 213 5.65 22.42 2.21
CA PRO A 213 4.78 22.54 1.04
C PRO A 213 3.78 21.38 1.01
N HIS A 214 2.52 21.67 0.71
CA HIS A 214 1.43 20.69 0.68
C HIS A 214 1.13 20.22 -0.75
N ALA A 215 0.33 19.16 -0.90
CA ALA A 215 -0.11 18.70 -2.21
C ALA A 215 -0.85 19.81 -3.00
N GLY A 216 -1.47 20.77 -2.32
CA GLY A 216 -2.06 21.97 -2.91
C GLY A 216 -1.06 22.88 -3.63
N ASP A 217 0.22 22.84 -3.26
CA ASP A 217 1.29 23.60 -3.88
C ASP A 217 1.83 22.93 -5.17
N TYR A 218 1.38 21.69 -5.44
CA TYR A 218 1.78 20.90 -6.59
C TYR A 218 0.55 20.53 -7.44
N PRO A 219 0.32 21.22 -8.57
CA PRO A 219 -0.87 21.00 -9.40
C PRO A 219 -0.87 19.63 -10.08
N ASN A 220 0.23 18.92 -10.04
CA ASN A 220 0.48 17.64 -10.72
C ASN A 220 0.65 16.47 -9.75
N VAL A 221 0.25 16.60 -8.48
CA VAL A 221 0.41 15.55 -7.46
C VAL A 221 -0.95 15.00 -7.03
N LEU A 222 -1.07 13.67 -7.06
CA LEU A 222 -2.11 12.89 -6.41
C LEU A 222 -1.52 12.19 -5.20
N VAL A 223 -2.13 12.35 -4.05
CA VAL A 223 -1.82 11.58 -2.83
C VAL A 223 -2.86 10.49 -2.65
N LEU A 224 -2.41 9.25 -2.48
CA LEU A 224 -3.27 8.11 -2.17
C LEU A 224 -3.22 7.80 -0.68
N ARG A 225 -4.39 7.59 -0.06
CA ARG A 225 -4.54 7.31 1.37
C ARG A 225 -5.36 6.04 1.59
N SER A 226 -4.98 5.25 2.61
CA SER A 226 -5.63 3.98 2.92
C SER A 226 -6.05 3.92 4.38
N LEU A 227 -7.29 3.54 4.67
CA LEU A 227 -7.72 3.19 6.03
C LEU A 227 -7.47 1.71 6.35
N THR A 228 -7.14 0.90 5.34
CA THR A 228 -7.10 -0.55 5.49
C THR A 228 -5.97 -1.04 6.40
N LYS A 229 -4.87 -0.29 6.52
CA LYS A 229 -3.66 -0.72 7.24
C LYS A 229 -3.70 -0.33 8.70
N SER A 230 -3.80 0.96 9.00
CA SER A 230 -3.85 1.50 10.36
C SER A 230 -5.12 1.11 11.10
N CYS A 231 -6.28 1.08 10.42
CA CYS A 231 -7.57 0.75 11.03
C CYS A 231 -7.90 -0.76 11.05
N ARG A 232 -7.02 -1.63 10.58
CA ARG A 232 -7.19 -3.10 10.58
C ARG A 232 -8.43 -3.60 9.84
N ILE A 233 -8.77 -2.98 8.71
CA ILE A 233 -9.95 -3.29 7.90
C ILE A 233 -9.63 -3.62 6.43
N PRO A 234 -8.62 -4.46 6.13
CA PRO A 234 -8.23 -4.72 4.76
C PRO A 234 -9.36 -5.34 3.92
N GLY A 235 -10.26 -6.11 4.54
CA GLY A 235 -11.40 -6.74 3.87
C GLY A 235 -12.51 -5.78 3.41
N LEU A 236 -12.61 -4.57 3.98
CA LEU A 236 -13.63 -3.59 3.59
C LEU A 236 -13.29 -2.83 2.32
N ARG A 237 -12.01 -2.74 1.94
CA ARG A 237 -11.56 -2.09 0.71
C ARG A 237 -11.93 -0.61 0.65
N ILE A 238 -11.25 0.24 1.40
CA ILE A 238 -11.48 1.68 1.43
C ILE A 238 -10.17 2.47 1.30
N GLY A 239 -10.16 3.45 0.40
CA GLY A 239 -9.05 4.35 0.14
C GLY A 239 -9.52 5.66 -0.47
N PHE A 240 -8.57 6.55 -0.68
CA PHE A 240 -8.84 7.90 -1.20
C PHE A 240 -7.73 8.31 -2.18
N ALA A 241 -8.12 9.03 -3.23
CA ALA A 241 -7.21 9.84 -4.03
C ALA A 241 -7.48 11.32 -3.74
N ILE A 242 -6.43 12.09 -3.47
CA ILE A 242 -6.53 13.48 -3.04
C ILE A 242 -5.55 14.31 -3.88
N GLY A 243 -6.00 15.45 -4.41
CA GLY A 243 -5.21 16.31 -5.25
C GLY A 243 -5.99 17.52 -5.74
N GLN A 244 -5.45 18.28 -6.67
CA GLN A 244 -6.16 19.40 -7.27
C GLN A 244 -7.48 18.93 -7.93
N SER A 245 -8.53 19.75 -7.88
CA SER A 245 -9.87 19.43 -8.39
C SER A 245 -9.84 18.96 -9.86
N SER A 246 -8.94 19.50 -10.66
CA SER A 246 -8.75 19.08 -12.06
C SER A 246 -8.25 17.65 -12.20
N LEU A 247 -7.32 17.20 -11.32
CA LEU A 247 -6.82 15.82 -11.30
C LEU A 247 -7.91 14.86 -10.82
N ILE A 248 -8.63 15.26 -9.77
CA ILE A 248 -9.72 14.46 -9.19
C ILE A 248 -10.91 14.34 -10.18
N SER A 249 -11.26 15.42 -10.89
CA SER A 249 -12.28 15.36 -11.94
C SER A 249 -11.93 14.32 -13.01
N ARG A 250 -10.65 14.29 -13.43
CA ARG A 250 -10.19 13.35 -14.43
C ARG A 250 -10.24 11.89 -13.95
N LEU A 251 -9.91 11.62 -12.69
CA LEU A 251 -10.07 10.27 -12.11
C LEU A 251 -11.56 9.90 -12.04
N ARG A 252 -12.43 10.85 -11.70
CA ARG A 252 -13.88 10.63 -11.58
C ARG A 252 -14.52 10.23 -12.91
N GLU A 253 -14.03 10.75 -14.04
CA GLU A 253 -14.49 10.38 -15.39
C GLU A 253 -14.23 8.89 -15.71
N CYS A 254 -13.18 8.29 -15.13
CA CYS A 254 -12.85 6.89 -15.31
C CYS A 254 -13.51 5.96 -14.28
N LYS A 255 -14.01 6.53 -13.17
CA LYS A 255 -14.49 5.74 -12.03
C LYS A 255 -15.89 5.17 -12.26
N MET A 256 -16.05 3.86 -12.02
CA MET A 256 -17.37 3.23 -12.04
C MET A 256 -18.21 3.68 -10.83
N PRO A 257 -19.52 3.97 -11.02
CA PRO A 257 -20.40 4.24 -9.90
C PRO A 257 -20.54 2.99 -9.01
N TRP A 258 -20.86 3.20 -7.72
CA TRP A 258 -21.07 2.17 -6.71
C TRP A 258 -19.86 1.22 -6.47
N SER A 259 -18.64 1.62 -6.84
CA SER A 259 -17.46 0.80 -6.62
C SER A 259 -17.13 0.62 -5.13
N VAL A 260 -17.53 1.55 -4.27
CA VAL A 260 -17.33 1.50 -2.81
C VAL A 260 -18.56 0.90 -2.14
N ASN A 261 -18.37 -0.20 -1.42
CA ASN A 261 -19.46 -0.90 -0.76
C ASN A 261 -20.01 -0.16 0.48
N ARG A 262 -21.26 -0.46 0.86
CA ARG A 262 -21.94 0.22 1.95
C ARG A 262 -21.18 0.16 3.28
N LEU A 263 -20.68 -1.00 3.67
CA LEU A 263 -19.98 -1.16 4.95
C LEU A 263 -18.64 -0.43 4.97
N ALA A 264 -17.96 -0.29 3.83
CA ALA A 264 -16.76 0.53 3.72
C ALA A 264 -17.06 2.02 3.96
N ILE A 265 -18.18 2.53 3.42
CA ILE A 265 -18.64 3.91 3.67
C ILE A 265 -18.92 4.10 5.16
N GLU A 266 -19.71 3.22 5.78
CA GLU A 266 -20.04 3.29 7.21
C GLU A 266 -18.79 3.21 8.10
N ALA A 267 -17.84 2.33 7.76
CA ALA A 267 -16.56 2.25 8.48
C ALA A 267 -15.75 3.55 8.37
N GLY A 268 -15.67 4.13 7.17
CA GLY A 268 -14.97 5.39 6.96
C GLY A 268 -15.59 6.54 7.76
N LEU A 269 -16.91 6.67 7.75
CA LEU A 269 -17.64 7.67 8.53
C LEU A 269 -17.37 7.50 10.03
N TYR A 270 -17.43 6.26 10.54
CA TYR A 270 -17.12 5.97 11.94
C TYR A 270 -15.68 6.33 12.30
N ILE A 271 -14.71 5.93 11.48
CA ILE A 271 -13.28 6.16 11.72
C ILE A 271 -12.96 7.66 11.80
N PHE A 272 -13.44 8.45 10.84
CA PHE A 272 -13.21 9.89 10.86
C PHE A 272 -13.93 10.59 12.03
N GLY A 273 -15.10 10.09 12.43
CA GLY A 273 -15.83 10.62 13.59
C GLY A 273 -15.15 10.31 14.93
N HIS A 274 -14.26 9.30 14.99
CA HIS A 274 -13.57 8.88 16.22
C HIS A 274 -12.04 8.96 16.10
N GLY A 275 -11.55 9.60 15.10
CA GLY A 275 -10.19 9.74 14.56
C GLY A 275 -9.01 9.25 15.40
N GLN A 276 -8.75 9.85 16.57
CA GLN A 276 -7.50 9.63 17.31
C GLN A 276 -7.22 8.18 17.70
N GLN A 277 -8.25 7.39 18.01
CA GLN A 277 -8.06 5.98 18.43
C GLN A 277 -7.61 5.05 17.31
N PHE A 278 -7.78 5.47 16.06
CA PHE A 278 -7.40 4.67 14.87
C PHE A 278 -6.00 4.95 14.37
N TRP A 279 -5.33 5.94 14.91
CA TRP A 279 -3.98 6.33 14.52
C TRP A 279 -2.99 6.01 15.64
N PRO A 280 -2.32 4.84 15.57
CA PRO A 280 -1.37 4.46 16.62
C PRO A 280 -0.19 5.44 16.63
N PRO A 281 0.30 5.82 17.82
CA PRO A 281 1.54 6.56 17.91
C PRO A 281 2.68 5.69 17.35
N PRO A 282 3.44 6.16 16.33
CA PRO A 282 4.45 5.35 15.68
C PRO A 282 5.68 5.08 16.56
N GLU A 283 5.93 5.89 17.60
CA GLU A 283 7.14 5.79 18.44
C GLU A 283 7.33 4.40 19.02
N GLN A 284 6.30 3.90 19.71
CA GLN A 284 6.35 2.59 20.34
C GLN A 284 6.51 1.48 19.29
N LEU A 285 5.71 1.54 18.21
CA LEU A 285 5.74 0.55 17.14
C LEU A 285 7.11 0.51 16.44
N LEU A 286 7.72 1.66 16.20
CA LEU A 286 9.05 1.78 15.60
C LEU A 286 10.14 1.27 16.56
N ALA A 287 10.03 1.57 17.86
CA ALA A 287 10.96 1.05 18.86
C ALA A 287 10.89 -0.48 18.98
N GLU A 288 9.67 -1.05 19.00
CA GLU A 288 9.45 -2.50 19.01
C GLU A 288 10.00 -3.15 17.73
N THR A 289 9.80 -2.51 16.58
CA THR A 289 10.32 -2.99 15.28
C THR A 289 11.84 -2.99 15.26
N ALA A 290 12.48 -1.92 15.71
CA ALA A 290 13.94 -1.80 15.78
C ALA A 290 14.55 -2.85 16.73
N ALA A 291 13.94 -3.06 17.90
CA ALA A 291 14.37 -4.08 18.85
C ALA A 291 14.27 -5.50 18.23
N TRP A 292 13.17 -5.78 17.52
CA TRP A 292 12.99 -7.06 16.86
C TRP A 292 13.98 -7.28 15.70
N GLN A 293 14.27 -6.24 14.91
CA GLN A 293 15.31 -6.31 13.86
C GLN A 293 16.66 -6.69 14.44
N GLU A 294 17.06 -6.12 15.59
CA GLU A 294 18.34 -6.45 16.24
C GLU A 294 18.35 -7.88 16.77
N GLU A 295 17.24 -8.34 17.34
CA GLU A 295 17.07 -9.74 17.76
C GLU A 295 17.24 -10.69 16.57
N LEU A 296 16.61 -10.39 15.41
CA LEU A 296 16.73 -11.21 14.20
C LEU A 296 18.17 -11.23 13.65
N ARG A 297 18.85 -10.07 13.60
CA ARG A 297 20.27 -10.00 13.18
C ARG A 297 21.14 -10.91 14.03
N SER A 298 20.97 -10.84 15.36
CA SER A 298 21.72 -11.64 16.32
C SER A 298 21.40 -13.13 16.22
N ALA A 299 20.12 -13.47 16.01
CA ALA A 299 19.64 -14.85 16.00
C ALA A 299 20.02 -15.62 14.73
N THR A 300 19.98 -14.98 13.56
CA THR A 300 20.11 -15.64 12.26
C THR A 300 21.43 -15.35 11.56
N ARG A 301 22.05 -14.19 11.82
CA ARG A 301 23.17 -13.61 11.06
C ARG A 301 22.79 -13.33 9.58
N TRP A 302 21.51 -13.29 9.27
CA TRP A 302 21.01 -12.90 7.95
C TRP A 302 21.03 -11.39 7.81
N ARG A 303 20.93 -10.91 6.57
CA ARG A 303 20.83 -9.48 6.31
C ARG A 303 19.41 -9.01 6.58
N VAL A 304 19.24 -8.26 7.67
CA VAL A 304 17.98 -7.57 8.02
C VAL A 304 18.14 -6.10 7.62
N TYR A 305 17.31 -5.64 6.70
CA TYR A 305 17.35 -4.26 6.18
C TYR A 305 16.73 -3.29 7.17
N ASP A 306 17.27 -2.10 7.25
CA ASP A 306 16.70 -1.02 8.06
C ASP A 306 15.35 -0.58 7.47
N THR A 307 14.49 0.00 8.31
CA THR A 307 13.16 0.45 7.94
C THR A 307 12.77 1.71 8.71
N ASP A 308 11.92 2.52 8.09
CA ASP A 308 11.27 3.67 8.71
C ASP A 308 9.81 3.36 9.11
N THR A 309 9.40 2.08 9.05
CA THR A 309 8.02 1.62 9.33
C THR A 309 8.02 0.38 10.23
N HIS A 310 6.85 -0.27 10.37
CA HIS A 310 6.69 -1.50 11.14
C HIS A 310 6.91 -2.79 10.32
N TYR A 311 7.35 -2.69 9.08
CA TYR A 311 7.70 -3.84 8.23
C TYR A 311 9.05 -3.65 7.57
N PHE A 312 9.74 -4.74 7.28
CA PHE A 312 11.08 -4.70 6.72
C PHE A 312 11.40 -5.92 5.88
N LEU A 313 12.44 -5.80 5.07
CA LEU A 313 13.01 -6.88 4.29
C LEU A 313 14.07 -7.64 5.07
N VAL A 314 14.13 -8.94 4.79
CA VAL A 314 15.21 -9.83 5.21
C VAL A 314 15.69 -10.61 4.00
N GLU A 315 16.99 -10.83 3.89
CA GLU A 315 17.61 -11.64 2.84
C GLU A 315 18.12 -12.95 3.43
N THR A 316 17.63 -14.09 2.90
CA THR A 316 18.10 -15.42 3.26
C THR A 316 19.48 -15.68 2.66
N PRO A 317 20.29 -16.58 3.24
CA PRO A 317 21.49 -17.09 2.54
C PRO A 317 21.10 -17.81 1.24
N VAL A 318 22.03 -17.91 0.30
CA VAL A 318 21.81 -18.52 -1.03
C VAL A 318 21.41 -20.01 -0.94
N ALA A 319 21.52 -20.62 0.25
CA ALA A 319 21.18 -22.02 0.47
C ALA A 319 19.69 -22.36 0.21
N PHE A 320 18.78 -21.41 0.39
CA PHE A 320 17.35 -21.59 0.13
C PHE A 320 16.64 -20.28 -0.19
N THR A 321 15.59 -20.36 -1.00
CA THR A 321 14.81 -19.21 -1.41
C THR A 321 13.78 -18.79 -0.34
N ALA A 322 13.30 -17.55 -0.40
CA ALA A 322 12.22 -17.06 0.44
C ALA A 322 10.92 -17.87 0.25
N ALA A 323 10.66 -18.36 -0.97
CA ALA A 323 9.53 -19.24 -1.24
C ALA A 323 9.64 -20.58 -0.48
N ALA A 324 10.81 -21.22 -0.52
CA ALA A 324 11.04 -22.45 0.23
C ALA A 324 10.95 -22.24 1.75
N LEU A 325 11.50 -21.11 2.24
CA LEU A 325 11.39 -20.72 3.64
C LEU A 325 9.93 -20.52 4.05
N LYS A 326 9.13 -19.84 3.23
CA LYS A 326 7.69 -19.60 3.47
C LYS A 326 6.94 -20.93 3.65
N GLU A 327 7.12 -21.88 2.73
CA GLU A 327 6.50 -23.20 2.80
C GLU A 327 6.93 -23.98 4.05
N HIS A 328 8.20 -23.93 4.41
CA HIS A 328 8.72 -24.55 5.62
C HIS A 328 8.08 -23.95 6.88
N LEU A 329 8.08 -22.63 7.01
CA LEU A 329 7.52 -21.93 8.16
C LEU A 329 6.02 -22.20 8.33
N ILE A 330 5.24 -22.26 7.25
CA ILE A 330 3.81 -22.60 7.30
C ILE A 330 3.62 -24.03 7.76
N THR A 331 4.37 -24.97 7.16
CA THR A 331 4.16 -26.40 7.38
C THR A 331 4.60 -26.83 8.78
N ARG A 332 5.72 -26.30 9.29
CA ARG A 332 6.29 -26.70 10.57
C ARG A 332 5.82 -25.85 11.75
N HIS A 333 5.57 -24.56 11.54
CA HIS A 333 5.38 -23.62 12.62
C HIS A 333 4.02 -22.88 12.55
N GLY A 334 3.32 -22.95 11.40
CA GLY A 334 2.09 -22.17 11.17
C GLY A 334 2.35 -20.66 11.08
N LEU A 335 3.53 -20.26 10.59
CA LEU A 335 3.94 -18.86 10.47
C LEU A 335 3.97 -18.44 9.01
N LEU A 336 3.26 -17.38 8.67
CA LEU A 336 3.15 -16.88 7.29
C LEU A 336 4.02 -15.63 7.11
N ILE A 337 4.96 -15.67 6.16
CA ILE A 337 5.79 -14.55 5.74
C ILE A 337 5.47 -14.16 4.29
N ARG A 338 5.88 -12.96 3.87
CA ARG A 338 5.74 -12.50 2.47
C ARG A 338 7.01 -12.83 1.68
N ASP A 339 6.96 -13.82 0.78
CA ASP A 339 7.98 -13.99 -0.25
C ASP A 339 8.07 -12.74 -1.12
N ALA A 340 9.18 -12.02 -1.07
CA ALA A 340 9.40 -10.78 -1.78
C ALA A 340 10.18 -10.96 -3.10
N GLY A 341 10.44 -12.20 -3.51
CA GLY A 341 11.18 -12.49 -4.74
C GLY A 341 10.50 -12.02 -6.03
N ASN A 342 9.18 -11.77 -5.99
CA ASN A 342 8.42 -11.24 -7.13
C ASN A 342 8.44 -9.70 -7.23
N PHE A 343 8.99 -8.98 -6.26
CA PHE A 343 9.19 -7.55 -6.38
C PHE A 343 10.35 -7.25 -7.34
N ARG A 344 10.09 -6.44 -8.35
CA ARG A 344 11.14 -6.05 -9.32
C ARG A 344 12.30 -5.37 -8.62
N GLY A 345 13.52 -5.82 -8.88
CA GLY A 345 14.75 -5.33 -8.24
C GLY A 345 15.14 -6.07 -6.96
N LEU A 346 14.32 -7.03 -6.50
CA LEU A 346 14.69 -7.99 -5.47
C LEU A 346 15.03 -9.36 -6.08
N THR A 347 15.62 -10.23 -5.28
CA THR A 347 16.03 -11.58 -5.66
C THR A 347 15.12 -12.62 -4.99
N PRO A 348 15.11 -13.89 -5.43
CA PRO A 348 14.34 -14.96 -4.77
C PRO A 348 14.72 -15.22 -3.31
N TYR A 349 15.73 -14.55 -2.78
CA TYR A 349 16.20 -14.69 -1.41
C TYR A 349 15.62 -13.65 -0.45
N HIS A 350 14.81 -12.70 -0.94
CA HIS A 350 14.20 -11.67 -0.11
C HIS A 350 12.80 -12.05 0.34
N PHE A 351 12.54 -11.82 1.62
CA PHE A 351 11.19 -11.86 2.17
C PHE A 351 10.90 -10.63 3.01
N ARG A 352 9.63 -10.29 3.17
CA ARG A 352 9.18 -9.18 4.00
C ARG A 352 8.38 -9.72 5.18
N VAL A 353 8.57 -9.11 6.34
CA VAL A 353 7.78 -9.32 7.55
C VAL A 353 7.28 -8.00 8.12
N ALA A 354 6.10 -8.03 8.74
CA ALA A 354 5.56 -6.90 9.51
C ALA A 354 5.57 -7.26 11.00
N CYS A 355 5.93 -6.28 11.84
CA CYS A 355 5.97 -6.43 13.29
C CYS A 355 4.58 -6.83 13.82
N GLN A 356 4.56 -7.85 14.70
CA GLN A 356 3.39 -8.38 15.37
C GLN A 356 3.52 -8.19 16.89
N SER A 357 2.79 -8.95 17.70
CA SER A 357 3.05 -8.98 19.15
C SER A 357 4.44 -9.50 19.46
N SER A 358 5.00 -9.11 20.61
CA SER A 358 6.29 -9.61 21.08
C SER A 358 6.34 -11.15 21.16
N GLU A 359 5.20 -11.78 21.49
CA GLU A 359 5.09 -13.24 21.49
C GLU A 359 5.24 -13.81 20.07
N HIS A 360 4.49 -13.28 19.10
CA HIS A 360 4.56 -13.74 17.71
C HIS A 360 5.95 -13.45 17.10
N ASN A 361 6.51 -12.28 17.34
CA ASN A 361 7.85 -11.93 16.87
C ASN A 361 8.89 -12.92 17.38
N ARG A 362 8.83 -13.32 18.66
CA ARG A 362 9.71 -14.34 19.24
C ARG A 362 9.53 -15.69 18.56
N LEU A 363 8.28 -16.13 18.31
CA LEU A 363 8.02 -17.40 17.60
C LEU A 363 8.68 -17.43 16.22
N LEU A 364 8.57 -16.34 15.47
CA LEU A 364 9.23 -16.26 14.16
C LEU A 364 10.75 -16.22 14.29
N THR A 365 11.28 -15.47 15.25
CA THR A 365 12.73 -15.43 15.50
C THR A 365 13.31 -16.83 15.83
N GLU A 366 12.62 -17.60 16.68
CA GLU A 366 13.03 -18.97 17.04
C GLU A 366 13.02 -19.90 15.82
N ALA A 367 11.95 -19.85 15.00
CA ALA A 367 11.87 -20.66 13.78
C ALA A 367 12.96 -20.27 12.76
N LEU A 368 13.21 -18.97 12.57
CA LEU A 368 14.27 -18.52 11.66
C LEU A 368 15.68 -18.86 12.18
N ARG A 369 15.89 -18.84 13.49
CA ARG A 369 17.13 -19.30 14.12
C ARG A 369 17.36 -20.80 13.88
N GLU A 370 16.32 -21.62 13.98
CA GLU A 370 16.38 -23.04 13.63
C GLU A 370 16.81 -23.21 12.17
N CYS A 371 16.11 -22.59 11.22
CA CYS A 371 16.45 -22.63 9.79
C CYS A 371 17.89 -22.16 9.51
N SER A 372 18.38 -21.15 10.23
CA SER A 372 19.74 -20.63 10.04
C SER A 372 20.84 -21.60 10.48
N ARG A 373 20.52 -22.54 11.39
CA ARG A 373 21.46 -23.52 11.94
C ARG A 373 21.44 -24.87 11.23
N THR A 374 20.24 -25.29 10.81
CA THR A 374 20.04 -26.66 10.30
C THR A 374 19.76 -26.71 8.79
N GLY A 375 19.47 -25.56 8.16
CA GLY A 375 18.83 -25.47 6.85
C GLY A 375 17.32 -25.68 6.95
N LEU A 376 16.64 -25.89 5.78
CA LEU A 376 15.20 -26.15 5.74
C LEU A 376 14.91 -27.65 5.91
#